data_3a7cc148d80b521210e4cfee1a786649
#
_entry.id   3a7cc148d80b521210e4cfee1a786649
#
_cell.length_a   1.000
_cell.length_b   1.000
_cell.length_c   1.000
_cell.angle_alpha   90.00
_cell.angle_beta   90.00
_cell.angle_gamma   90.00
#
_symmetry.space_group_name_H-M   'P 1'
#
loop_
_entity.id
_entity.type
_entity.pdbx_description
1 polymer ?
#
loop_
_entity_poly.entity_id
_entity_poly.type
_entity_poly.pdbx_seq_one_letter_code
_entity_poly.pdbx_strand_id
1 'polypeptide(L)'
;MSTLGNLDSAQSREVEEQLFSTHRLQSTRHMPVPLPRQDFWAMVKQLLNTLDMEIQSMLMKGMTGMRLQNLQKRQANIRHIASELARKRTVAVVQHVASQSLRSSAAQGGGAHELPALDWQRHDPAEKAFFHAVQIAMDRFKMEVDWSSMQDGLAGEAITLPQRHAPGTMQLDSFTETNITSRPPPAL
;
A
#
# COMPACT_ATOMS: atom_id res chain seq x y z
N MET A 1 21.47 24.75 12.46
CA MET A 1 22.15 23.62 11.79
C MET A 1 22.61 22.68 12.92
N SER A 2 21.86 21.62 13.16
CA SER A 2 22.21 20.62 14.19
C SER A 2 23.43 19.84 13.69
N THR A 3 24.54 19.98 14.41
CA THR A 3 25.72 19.12 14.23
C THR A 3 25.30 17.69 14.54
N LEU A 4 25.02 16.92 13.49
CA LEU A 4 24.80 15.48 13.60
C LEU A 4 26.11 14.85 14.11
N GLY A 5 26.22 14.65 15.42
CA GLY A 5 27.33 13.93 16.04
C GLY A 5 27.40 12.50 15.51
N ASN A 6 28.58 11.88 15.57
CA ASN A 6 28.72 10.47 15.23
C ASN A 6 27.89 9.61 16.20
N LEU A 7 27.26 8.56 15.66
CA LEU A 7 26.60 7.55 16.48
C LEU A 7 27.65 6.77 17.27
N ASP A 8 27.35 6.47 18.52
CA ASP A 8 28.13 5.51 19.26
C ASP A 8 27.89 4.07 18.74
N SER A 9 28.69 3.12 19.23
CA SER A 9 28.62 1.73 18.76
C SER A 9 27.28 1.05 19.11
N ALA A 10 26.65 1.42 20.23
CA ALA A 10 25.35 0.85 20.63
C ALA A 10 24.22 1.43 19.79
N GLN A 11 24.21 2.74 19.59
CA GLN A 11 23.28 3.43 18.72
C GLN A 11 23.37 2.95 17.27
N SER A 12 24.60 2.75 16.76
CA SER A 12 24.81 2.24 15.40
C SER A 12 24.20 0.85 15.22
N ARG A 13 24.33 -0.05 16.20
CA ARG A 13 23.72 -1.38 16.18
C ARG A 13 22.20 -1.31 16.26
N GLU A 14 21.67 -0.46 17.11
CA GLU A 14 20.23 -0.27 17.26
C GLU A 14 19.60 0.21 15.95
N VAL A 15 20.17 1.23 15.31
CA VAL A 15 19.66 1.75 14.03
C VAL A 15 19.75 0.70 12.92
N GLU A 16 20.82 -0.07 12.88
CA GLU A 16 20.99 -1.18 11.93
C GLU A 16 19.92 -2.27 12.14
N GLU A 17 19.67 -2.67 13.38
CA GLU A 17 18.63 -3.65 13.70
C GLU A 17 17.23 -3.13 13.35
N GLN A 18 16.95 -1.87 13.67
CA GLN A 18 15.70 -1.20 13.28
C GLN A 18 15.52 -1.17 11.76
N LEU A 19 16.58 -0.90 10.99
CA LEU A 19 16.56 -0.91 9.55
C LEU A 19 16.21 -2.30 8.99
N PHE A 20 16.91 -3.34 9.47
CA PHE A 20 16.68 -4.70 9.00
C PHE A 20 15.32 -5.26 9.41
N SER A 21 14.85 -4.98 10.61
CA SER A 21 13.53 -5.40 11.08
C SER A 21 12.42 -4.71 10.30
N THR A 22 12.55 -3.39 10.07
CA THR A 22 11.60 -2.61 9.27
C THR A 22 11.55 -3.09 7.83
N HIS A 23 12.72 -3.38 7.22
CA HIS A 23 12.79 -3.93 5.87
C HIS A 23 12.09 -5.29 5.76
N ARG A 24 12.32 -6.21 6.71
CA ARG A 24 11.63 -7.52 6.73
C ARG A 24 10.13 -7.34 6.86
N LEU A 25 9.68 -6.48 7.75
CA LEU A 25 8.26 -6.22 7.97
C LEU A 25 7.61 -5.61 6.73
N GLN A 26 8.24 -4.61 6.10
CA GLN A 26 7.74 -3.99 4.87
C GLN A 26 7.70 -4.96 3.69
N SER A 27 8.60 -5.95 3.64
CA SER A 27 8.63 -6.94 2.56
C SER A 27 7.42 -7.87 2.54
N THR A 28 6.73 -8.00 3.68
CA THR A 28 5.53 -8.84 3.82
C THR A 28 4.23 -8.04 3.78
N ARG A 29 4.30 -6.71 3.65
CA ARG A 29 3.14 -5.82 3.71
C ARG A 29 3.04 -4.95 2.46
N HIS A 30 1.82 -4.85 1.93
CA HIS A 30 1.51 -3.95 0.81
C HIS A 30 1.26 -2.51 1.25
N MET A 31 0.96 -2.29 2.51
CA MET A 31 0.80 -0.97 3.11
C MET A 31 2.08 -0.50 3.78
N PRO A 32 2.31 0.83 3.87
CA PRO A 32 3.43 1.36 4.62
C PRO A 32 3.34 0.92 6.09
N VAL A 33 4.37 0.21 6.58
CA VAL A 33 4.44 -0.18 8.00
C VAL A 33 4.85 1.01 8.85
N PRO A 34 4.38 1.12 10.11
CA PRO A 34 4.86 2.14 11.03
C PRO A 34 6.38 2.08 11.18
N LEU A 35 7.04 3.22 11.18
CA LEU A 35 8.47 3.31 11.46
C LEU A 35 8.73 3.20 12.97
N PRO A 36 9.88 2.67 13.38
CA PRO A 36 10.23 2.55 14.79
C PRO A 36 10.39 3.92 15.46
N ARG A 37 10.70 4.98 14.68
CA ARG A 37 10.88 6.36 15.11
C ARG A 37 10.59 7.35 13.99
N GLN A 38 10.23 8.58 14.35
CA GLN A 38 9.88 9.62 13.36
C GLN A 38 11.09 10.12 12.56
N ASP A 39 12.29 10.11 13.15
CA ASP A 39 13.54 10.55 12.53
C ASP A 39 14.34 9.37 11.91
N PHE A 40 13.63 8.30 11.55
CA PHE A 40 14.23 7.05 11.10
C PHE A 40 15.22 7.24 9.94
N TRP A 41 14.83 7.95 8.89
CA TRP A 41 15.70 8.18 7.73
C TRP A 41 16.89 9.07 8.05
N ALA A 42 16.74 10.03 8.97
CA ALA A 42 17.85 10.83 9.46
C ALA A 42 18.86 9.97 10.22
N MET A 43 18.39 9.03 11.04
CA MET A 43 19.26 8.10 11.77
C MET A 43 19.97 7.10 10.84
N VAL A 44 19.31 6.59 9.82
CA VAL A 44 19.94 5.72 8.79
C VAL A 44 21.04 6.49 8.06
N LYS A 45 20.77 7.75 7.67
CA LYS A 45 21.80 8.62 7.06
C LYS A 45 22.98 8.83 8.00
N GLN A 46 22.71 9.08 9.28
CA GLN A 46 23.78 9.28 10.29
C GLN A 46 24.61 8.01 10.49
N LEU A 47 23.98 6.83 10.49
CA LEU A 47 24.68 5.54 10.53
C LEU A 47 25.64 5.39 9.35
N LEU A 48 25.17 5.68 8.14
CA LEU A 48 26.02 5.61 6.94
C LEU A 48 27.19 6.60 7.01
N ASN A 49 26.95 7.83 7.47
CA ASN A 49 28.01 8.83 7.65
C ASN A 49 29.04 8.38 8.69
N THR A 50 28.60 7.78 9.80
CA THR A 50 29.50 7.24 10.84
C THR A 50 30.41 6.14 10.27
N LEU A 51 29.85 5.24 9.47
CA LEU A 51 30.61 4.18 8.79
C LEU A 51 31.58 4.75 7.74
N ASP A 52 31.16 5.77 6.98
CA ASP A 52 32.04 6.46 6.02
C ASP A 52 33.23 7.07 6.72
N MET A 53 33.02 7.76 7.85
CA MET A 53 34.11 8.36 8.63
C MET A 53 35.05 7.33 9.24
N GLU A 54 34.52 6.19 9.70
CA GLU A 54 35.33 5.10 10.23
C GLU A 54 36.21 4.50 9.13
N ILE A 55 35.66 4.24 7.93
CA ILE A 55 36.39 3.76 6.75
C ILE A 55 37.49 4.74 6.37
N GLN A 56 37.18 6.03 6.26
CA GLN A 56 38.17 7.07 5.93
C GLN A 56 39.31 7.14 6.99
N SER A 57 38.94 7.09 8.25
CA SER A 57 39.93 7.06 9.34
C SER A 57 40.90 5.88 9.23
N MET A 58 40.38 4.69 8.88
CA MET A 58 41.21 3.50 8.69
C MET A 58 42.14 3.64 7.49
N LEU A 59 41.63 4.16 6.37
CA LEU A 59 42.41 4.39 5.16
C LEU A 59 43.54 5.40 5.41
N MET A 60 43.26 6.51 6.10
CA MET A 60 44.27 7.51 6.48
C MET A 60 45.37 6.95 7.39
N LYS A 61 45.05 5.96 8.20
CA LYS A 61 46.01 5.26 9.07
C LYS A 61 46.79 4.16 8.33
N GLY A 62 46.58 4.02 7.03
CA GLY A 62 47.20 2.95 6.23
C GLY A 62 46.73 1.54 6.61
N MET A 63 45.62 1.42 7.35
CA MET A 63 45.09 0.11 7.74
C MET A 63 44.44 -0.56 6.57
N THR A 64 45.07 -1.62 6.09
CA THR A 64 44.52 -2.51 5.05
C THR A 64 44.28 -3.89 5.65
N GLY A 65 43.27 -4.60 5.17
CA GLY A 65 43.05 -5.97 5.64
C GLY A 65 41.57 -6.30 5.90
N MET A 66 41.39 -7.43 6.57
CA MET A 66 40.04 -8.03 6.78
C MET A 66 39.05 -7.08 7.48
N ARG A 67 39.54 -6.30 8.45
CA ARG A 67 38.70 -5.37 9.22
C ARG A 67 38.13 -4.28 8.33
N LEU A 68 38.92 -3.65 7.47
CA LEU A 68 38.46 -2.65 6.51
C LEU A 68 37.47 -3.24 5.50
N GLN A 69 37.79 -4.41 4.96
CA GLN A 69 36.88 -5.12 4.04
C GLN A 69 35.53 -5.46 4.69
N ASN A 70 35.53 -5.91 5.94
CA ASN A 70 34.28 -6.21 6.66
C ASN A 70 33.44 -4.94 6.89
N LEU A 71 34.08 -3.81 7.22
CA LEU A 71 33.40 -2.55 7.41
C LEU A 71 32.80 -2.03 6.08
N GLN A 72 33.53 -2.13 4.98
CA GLN A 72 33.03 -1.78 3.65
C GLN A 72 31.88 -2.68 3.21
N LYS A 73 31.95 -3.99 3.45
CA LYS A 73 30.85 -4.94 3.20
C LYS A 73 29.60 -4.60 4.01
N ARG A 74 29.79 -4.31 5.32
CA ARG A 74 28.69 -3.89 6.20
C ARG A 74 28.03 -2.62 5.69
N GLN A 75 28.79 -1.61 5.32
CA GLN A 75 28.27 -0.36 4.76
C GLN A 75 27.50 -0.58 3.46
N ALA A 76 28.06 -1.37 2.53
CA ALA A 76 27.40 -1.70 1.28
C ALA A 76 26.07 -2.42 1.49
N ASN A 77 26.02 -3.37 2.45
CA ASN A 77 24.79 -4.05 2.81
C ASN A 77 23.74 -3.11 3.41
N ILE A 78 24.14 -2.21 4.31
CA ILE A 78 23.24 -1.21 4.90
C ILE A 78 22.67 -0.28 3.81
N ARG A 79 23.52 0.20 2.89
CA ARG A 79 23.07 1.02 1.74
C ARG A 79 22.07 0.27 0.86
N HIS A 80 22.35 -0.98 0.58
CA HIS A 80 21.44 -1.81 -0.22
C HIS A 80 20.08 -1.98 0.46
N ILE A 81 20.06 -2.38 1.72
CA ILE A 81 18.82 -2.58 2.48
C ILE A 81 18.04 -1.27 2.66
N ALA A 82 18.73 -0.16 2.92
CA ALA A 82 18.08 1.15 3.02
C ALA A 82 17.43 1.57 1.70
N SER A 83 18.11 1.36 0.57
CA SER A 83 17.57 1.66 -0.77
C SER A 83 16.37 0.76 -1.11
N GLU A 84 16.45 -0.54 -0.81
CA GLU A 84 15.34 -1.47 -1.01
C GLU A 84 14.15 -1.12 -0.13
N LEU A 85 14.38 -0.78 1.13
CA LEU A 85 13.32 -0.34 2.03
C LEU A 85 12.65 0.93 1.50
N ALA A 86 13.43 1.95 1.12
CA ALA A 86 12.91 3.19 0.56
C ALA A 86 12.03 2.93 -0.67
N ARG A 87 12.51 2.10 -1.61
CA ARG A 87 11.75 1.72 -2.81
C ARG A 87 10.42 1.03 -2.45
N LYS A 88 10.46 0.03 -1.57
CA LYS A 88 9.25 -0.70 -1.14
C LYS A 88 8.24 0.22 -0.46
N ARG A 89 8.70 1.11 0.41
CA ARG A 89 7.85 2.08 1.10
C ARG A 89 7.22 3.09 0.14
N THR A 90 8.00 3.62 -0.79
CA THR A 90 7.49 4.51 -1.84
C THR A 90 6.38 3.84 -2.64
N VAL A 91 6.57 2.60 -3.09
CA VAL A 91 5.54 1.84 -3.80
C VAL A 91 4.31 1.63 -2.93
N ALA A 92 4.49 1.25 -1.66
CA ALA A 92 3.37 1.04 -0.73
C ALA A 92 2.56 2.32 -0.48
N VAL A 93 3.22 3.48 -0.37
CA VAL A 93 2.55 4.79 -0.24
C VAL A 93 1.73 5.11 -1.49
N VAL A 94 2.32 4.95 -2.68
CA VAL A 94 1.61 5.22 -3.96
C VAL A 94 0.40 4.29 -4.11
N GLN A 95 0.56 3.00 -3.84
CA GLN A 95 -0.53 2.02 -3.89
C GLN A 95 -1.64 2.34 -2.89
N HIS A 96 -1.29 2.77 -1.68
CA HIS A 96 -2.27 3.16 -0.67
C HIS A 96 -3.08 4.38 -1.11
N VAL A 97 -2.42 5.45 -1.61
CA VAL A 97 -3.09 6.65 -2.13
C VAL A 97 -3.98 6.30 -3.31
N ALA A 98 -3.48 5.52 -4.28
CA ALA A 98 -4.25 5.11 -5.44
C ALA A 98 -5.51 4.32 -5.03
N SER A 99 -5.34 3.37 -4.10
CA SER A 99 -6.47 2.57 -3.60
C SER A 99 -7.50 3.40 -2.83
N GLN A 100 -7.09 4.47 -2.15
CA GLN A 100 -8.01 5.39 -1.48
C GLN A 100 -8.72 6.31 -2.49
N SER A 101 -7.96 6.93 -3.40
CA SER A 101 -8.45 7.97 -4.29
C SER A 101 -9.32 7.42 -5.44
N LEU A 102 -9.03 6.20 -5.92
CA LEU A 102 -9.70 5.62 -7.09
C LEU A 102 -10.87 4.69 -6.73
N ARG A 103 -11.28 4.64 -5.48
CA ARG A 103 -12.50 3.91 -5.09
C ARG A 103 -13.72 4.58 -5.68
N SER A 104 -14.67 3.78 -6.20
CA SER A 104 -15.96 4.29 -6.65
C SER A 104 -16.81 4.72 -5.45
N SER A 105 -17.63 5.75 -5.64
CA SER A 105 -18.62 6.19 -4.67
C SER A 105 -19.63 5.08 -4.34
N ALA A 106 -19.94 4.21 -5.29
CA ALA A 106 -20.80 3.04 -5.11
C ALA A 106 -20.20 2.01 -4.12
N ALA A 107 -18.87 1.92 -3.99
CA ALA A 107 -18.23 1.03 -3.04
C ALA A 107 -18.26 1.55 -1.58
N GLN A 108 -18.64 2.82 -1.37
CA GLN A 108 -18.75 3.40 -0.03
C GLN A 108 -20.00 2.92 0.74
N GLY A 109 -21.00 2.38 0.04
CA GLY A 109 -22.28 1.92 0.65
C GLY A 109 -22.32 0.45 1.05
N GLY A 110 -21.36 -0.37 0.71
CA GLY A 110 -21.45 -1.81 0.95
C GLY A 110 -20.15 -2.40 1.44
N GLY A 111 -19.93 -2.53 2.74
CA GLY A 111 -19.04 -3.53 3.39
C GLY A 111 -17.63 -3.77 2.79
N ALA A 112 -17.21 -3.00 1.80
CA ALA A 112 -15.88 -3.09 1.23
C ALA A 112 -14.88 -2.68 2.30
N HIS A 113 -13.94 -3.56 2.62
CA HIS A 113 -12.86 -3.37 3.56
C HIS A 113 -12.29 -1.96 3.48
N GLU A 114 -12.66 -1.13 4.45
CA GLU A 114 -12.06 0.19 4.62
C GLU A 114 -10.55 -0.02 4.80
N LEU A 115 -9.75 0.62 3.95
CA LEU A 115 -8.30 0.54 4.13
C LEU A 115 -7.97 1.16 5.49
N PRO A 116 -7.23 0.46 6.34
CA PRO A 116 -6.89 0.99 7.64
C PRO A 116 -6.17 2.33 7.47
N ALA A 117 -6.59 3.32 8.28
CA ALA A 117 -5.94 4.62 8.30
C ALA A 117 -4.46 4.47 8.67
N LEU A 118 -3.60 5.21 7.99
CA LEU A 118 -2.18 5.23 8.32
C LEU A 118 -1.96 5.98 9.64
N ASP A 119 -1.17 5.38 10.53
CA ASP A 119 -0.72 6.05 11.75
C ASP A 119 0.39 7.05 11.42
N TRP A 120 -0.02 8.26 11.02
CA TRP A 120 0.89 9.33 10.63
C TRP A 120 1.86 9.77 11.72
N GLN A 121 1.56 9.50 12.98
CA GLN A 121 2.48 9.84 14.08
C GLN A 121 3.75 8.98 14.03
N ARG A 122 3.69 7.82 13.42
CA ARG A 122 4.79 6.87 13.29
C ARG A 122 5.39 6.82 11.87
N HIS A 123 5.24 7.92 11.10
CA HIS A 123 5.85 8.06 9.79
C HIS A 123 6.82 9.25 9.80
N ASP A 124 7.87 9.13 8.99
CA ASP A 124 8.85 10.20 8.81
C ASP A 124 8.21 11.43 8.15
N PRO A 125 8.60 12.66 8.52
CA PRO A 125 8.08 13.88 7.89
C PRO A 125 8.24 13.91 6.37
N ALA A 126 9.33 13.36 5.81
CA ALA A 126 9.53 13.28 4.37
C ALA A 126 8.53 12.32 3.71
N GLU A 127 8.16 11.20 4.36
CA GLU A 127 7.13 10.29 3.86
C GLU A 127 5.74 10.93 3.89
N LYS A 128 5.44 11.72 4.92
CA LYS A 128 4.19 12.50 4.99
C LYS A 128 4.08 13.50 3.85
N ALA A 129 5.15 14.25 3.61
CA ALA A 129 5.20 15.21 2.50
C ALA A 129 5.03 14.51 1.15
N PHE A 130 5.68 13.36 0.97
CA PHE A 130 5.54 12.54 -0.24
C PHE A 130 4.10 12.03 -0.42
N PHE A 131 3.48 11.51 0.63
CA PHE A 131 2.07 11.07 0.57
C PHE A 131 1.14 12.18 0.11
N HIS A 132 1.25 13.38 0.69
CA HIS A 132 0.42 14.52 0.29
C HIS A 132 0.66 14.95 -1.16
N ALA A 133 1.92 14.92 -1.62
CA ALA A 133 2.23 15.23 -3.00
C ALA A 133 1.60 14.21 -3.97
N VAL A 134 1.65 12.93 -3.65
CA VAL A 134 1.01 11.87 -4.45
C VAL A 134 -0.51 12.03 -4.43
N GLN A 135 -1.10 12.38 -3.29
CA GLN A 135 -2.54 12.62 -3.17
C GLN A 135 -2.99 13.77 -4.08
N ILE A 136 -2.29 14.91 -4.05
CA ILE A 136 -2.58 16.05 -4.92
C ILE A 136 -2.45 15.66 -6.39
N ALA A 137 -1.40 14.92 -6.76
CA ALA A 137 -1.21 14.45 -8.14
C ALA A 137 -2.34 13.50 -8.59
N MET A 138 -2.82 12.64 -7.68
CA MET A 138 -3.92 11.72 -7.97
C MET A 138 -5.25 12.45 -8.14
N ASP A 139 -5.52 13.45 -7.28
CA ASP A 139 -6.75 14.26 -7.38
C ASP A 139 -6.76 15.08 -8.69
N ARG A 140 -5.60 15.61 -9.09
CA ARG A 140 -5.44 16.29 -10.37
C ARG A 140 -5.70 15.34 -11.55
N PHE A 141 -5.12 14.14 -11.53
CA PHE A 141 -5.36 13.11 -12.54
C PHE A 141 -6.85 12.78 -12.66
N LYS A 142 -7.55 12.62 -11.53
CA LYS A 142 -9.01 12.35 -11.51
C LYS A 142 -9.82 13.47 -12.17
N MET A 143 -9.44 14.72 -11.95
CA MET A 143 -10.09 15.86 -12.60
C MET A 143 -9.81 15.89 -14.11
N GLU A 144 -8.57 15.66 -14.53
CA GLU A 144 -8.17 15.71 -15.94
C GLU A 144 -8.82 14.61 -16.79
N VAL A 145 -9.08 13.43 -16.20
CA VAL A 145 -9.73 12.31 -16.90
C VAL A 145 -11.25 12.22 -16.66
N ASP A 146 -11.81 13.15 -15.90
CA ASP A 146 -13.21 13.09 -15.46
C ASP A 146 -13.59 11.72 -14.88
N TRP A 147 -12.82 11.33 -13.84
CA TRP A 147 -12.91 10.01 -13.23
C TRP A 147 -14.33 9.65 -12.76
N SER A 148 -15.08 10.63 -12.25
CA SER A 148 -16.46 10.45 -11.81
C SER A 148 -17.37 10.00 -12.94
N SER A 149 -17.31 10.66 -14.09
CA SER A 149 -18.10 10.27 -15.27
C SER A 149 -17.72 8.89 -15.78
N MET A 150 -16.45 8.50 -15.68
CA MET A 150 -16.02 7.15 -16.06
C MET A 150 -16.55 6.07 -15.11
N GLN A 151 -16.67 6.35 -13.83
CA GLN A 151 -17.13 5.37 -12.83
C GLN A 151 -18.64 5.26 -12.73
N ASP A 152 -19.31 6.40 -12.70
CA ASP A 152 -20.75 6.48 -12.42
C ASP A 152 -21.57 6.52 -13.72
N GLY A 153 -20.91 6.52 -14.88
CA GLY A 153 -21.51 6.80 -16.18
C GLY A 153 -21.89 8.28 -16.31
N LEU A 154 -22.48 8.66 -17.41
CA LEU A 154 -23.15 9.96 -17.56
C LEU A 154 -24.37 9.97 -16.61
N ALA A 155 -24.16 10.33 -15.34
CA ALA A 155 -25.22 10.55 -14.37
C ALA A 155 -26.04 11.77 -14.77
N GLY A 156 -26.83 11.67 -15.82
CA GLY A 156 -27.60 12.77 -16.33
C GLY A 156 -28.82 12.34 -17.16
N GLU A 157 -28.74 11.20 -17.77
CA GLU A 157 -29.92 10.60 -18.40
C GLU A 157 -30.16 9.24 -17.75
N ALA A 158 -30.97 9.23 -16.67
CA ALA A 158 -31.76 8.07 -16.39
C ALA A 158 -32.51 7.81 -17.70
N ILE A 159 -31.98 6.94 -18.56
CA ILE A 159 -32.74 6.34 -19.61
C ILE A 159 -33.85 5.62 -18.85
N THR A 160 -34.99 6.30 -18.72
CA THR A 160 -36.23 5.67 -18.35
C THR A 160 -36.47 4.66 -19.46
N LEU A 161 -35.92 3.48 -19.32
CA LEU A 161 -36.28 2.36 -20.14
C LEU A 161 -37.83 2.33 -20.06
N PRO A 162 -38.56 2.50 -21.17
CA PRO A 162 -40.01 2.37 -21.14
C PRO A 162 -40.23 1.02 -20.46
N GLN A 163 -40.97 1.03 -19.35
CA GLN A 163 -41.41 -0.20 -18.73
C GLN A 163 -42.11 -0.95 -19.84
N ARG A 164 -41.43 -1.90 -20.48
CA ARG A 164 -42.09 -2.95 -21.21
C ARG A 164 -43.00 -3.57 -20.16
N HIS A 165 -44.29 -3.26 -20.24
CA HIS A 165 -45.28 -4.09 -19.61
C HIS A 165 -44.90 -5.50 -20.03
N ALA A 166 -44.40 -6.29 -19.12
CA ALA A 166 -44.18 -7.69 -19.36
C ALA A 166 -45.51 -8.22 -19.87
N PRO A 167 -45.56 -8.84 -21.07
CA PRO A 167 -46.73 -9.54 -21.50
C PRO A 167 -47.01 -10.54 -20.36
N GLY A 168 -48.24 -10.50 -19.83
CA GLY A 168 -48.65 -11.11 -18.60
C GLY A 168 -47.92 -12.42 -18.35
N THR A 169 -47.29 -12.53 -17.22
CA THR A 169 -46.77 -13.79 -16.68
C THR A 169 -47.95 -14.76 -16.68
N MET A 170 -47.98 -15.67 -17.65
CA MET A 170 -48.83 -16.87 -17.56
C MET A 170 -48.41 -17.52 -16.22
N GLN A 171 -49.37 -17.51 -15.28
CA GLN A 171 -49.19 -18.27 -14.04
C GLN A 171 -49.00 -19.72 -14.44
N LEU A 172 -47.82 -20.25 -14.20
CA LEU A 172 -47.47 -21.65 -14.46
C LEU A 172 -48.22 -22.63 -13.53
N ASP A 173 -49.02 -22.11 -12.60
CA ASP A 173 -49.74 -22.88 -11.58
C ASP A 173 -51.03 -23.50 -12.08
N SER A 174 -51.46 -23.24 -13.35
CA SER A 174 -52.69 -23.81 -13.87
C SER A 174 -52.51 -25.12 -14.65
N PHE A 175 -51.30 -25.67 -14.71
CA PHE A 175 -51.04 -26.89 -15.49
C PHE A 175 -50.84 -28.17 -14.68
N THR A 176 -51.00 -28.17 -13.37
CA THR A 176 -50.65 -29.36 -12.55
C THR A 176 -51.83 -30.10 -11.91
N GLU A 177 -53.07 -29.77 -12.16
CA GLU A 177 -54.18 -30.49 -11.48
C GLU A 177 -55.37 -30.94 -12.33
N THR A 178 -55.19 -31.30 -13.54
CA THR A 178 -56.28 -32.01 -14.28
C THR A 178 -55.70 -33.03 -15.21
N ASN A 179 -55.30 -34.20 -14.73
CA ASN A 179 -55.37 -35.45 -15.50
C ASN A 179 -54.77 -36.68 -14.77
N ILE A 180 -55.11 -36.92 -13.53
CA ILE A 180 -54.91 -38.23 -12.91
C ILE A 180 -56.21 -38.64 -12.19
N THR A 181 -57.29 -38.89 -12.91
CA THR A 181 -58.33 -39.75 -12.40
C THR A 181 -59.24 -40.12 -13.59
N SER A 182 -59.04 -41.29 -14.10
CA SER A 182 -60.04 -42.19 -14.59
C SER A 182 -59.48 -43.13 -15.66
N ARG A 183 -58.83 -44.19 -15.17
CA ARG A 183 -58.70 -45.39 -15.92
C ARG A 183 -59.50 -46.49 -15.19
N PRO A 184 -60.60 -46.99 -15.73
CA PRO A 184 -61.30 -48.09 -15.08
C PRO A 184 -60.48 -49.38 -15.21
N PRO A 185 -60.60 -50.30 -14.25
CA PRO A 185 -59.94 -51.59 -14.29
C PRO A 185 -60.47 -52.49 -15.40
N PRO A 186 -59.65 -53.37 -15.96
CA PRO A 186 -60.11 -54.36 -16.95
C PRO A 186 -60.97 -55.39 -16.29
N ALA A 187 -62.13 -55.69 -16.94
CA ALA A 187 -63.01 -56.81 -16.62
C ALA A 187 -62.32 -58.14 -16.97
N LEU A 188 -62.55 -59.13 -16.09
CA LEU A 188 -62.24 -60.56 -16.28
C LEU A 188 -62.99 -61.14 -17.44
#